data_ef73f4fac5a7bede820eadf220295673
#
_entry.id   ef73f4fac5a7bede820eadf220295673
#
_cell.length_a   1.000
_cell.length_b   1.000
_cell.length_c   1.000
_cell.angle_alpha   90.00
_cell.angle_beta   90.00
_cell.angle_gamma   90.00
#
_symmetry.space_group_name_H-M   'P 1'
#
loop_
_entity.id
_entity.type
_entity.pdbx_description
1 polymer ?
#
loop_
_entity_poly.entity_id
_entity_poly.type
_entity_poly.pdbx_seq_one_letter_code
_entity_poly.pdbx_strand_id
1 'polypeptide(L)'
;GEGLNRLRDALLEIDTELDRRTVKEQEKKAAPYILLKLLTKKVDDEENVCRVRIICVTFSEDKNENYMQCLNLVTKIETSLLEDVVINEHYSCQKPIETIIYDENMELYQVGELMTIWELPQIHRDVRQYLE
;
A
#
# COMPACT_ATOMS: atom_id res chain seq x y z
N GLY A 1 9.64 -3.38 9.57
CA GLY A 1 9.30 -3.06 10.93
C GLY A 1 7.89 -3.46 11.32
N GLU A 2 7.60 -3.23 12.56
CA GLU A 2 6.29 -3.58 13.13
C GLU A 2 5.13 -2.86 12.44
N GLY A 3 5.34 -1.59 12.07
CA GLY A 3 4.34 -0.80 11.36
C GLY A 3 4.02 -1.35 9.98
N LEU A 4 5.03 -1.84 9.26
CA LEU A 4 4.85 -2.43 7.94
C LEU A 4 4.17 -3.79 8.03
N ASN A 5 4.43 -4.56 9.07
CA ASN A 5 3.75 -5.83 9.29
C ASN A 5 2.26 -5.61 9.59
N ARG A 6 1.94 -4.59 10.38
CA ARG A 6 0.55 -4.21 10.65
C ARG A 6 -0.17 -3.77 9.37
N LEU A 7 0.52 -3.01 8.52
CA LEU A 7 -0.01 -2.60 7.23
C LEU A 7 -0.32 -3.81 6.36
N ARG A 8 0.63 -4.73 6.25
CA ARG A 8 0.45 -5.96 5.48
C ARG A 8 -0.70 -6.80 6.01
N ASP A 9 -0.79 -6.99 7.32
CA ASP A 9 -1.85 -7.79 7.93
C ASP A 9 -3.22 -7.14 7.72
N ALA A 10 -3.30 -5.81 7.87
CA ALA A 10 -4.52 -5.06 7.62
C ALA A 10 -4.97 -5.20 6.16
N LEU A 11 -4.03 -5.18 5.23
CA LEU A 11 -4.31 -5.33 3.81
C LEU A 11 -4.83 -6.72 3.46
N LEU A 12 -4.26 -7.76 4.07
CA LEU A 12 -4.73 -9.12 3.87
C LEU A 12 -6.15 -9.31 4.41
N GLU A 13 -6.47 -8.70 5.54
CA GLU A 13 -7.83 -8.74 6.09
C GLU A 13 -8.83 -8.01 5.19
N ILE A 14 -8.47 -6.84 4.69
CA ILE A 14 -9.33 -6.04 3.81
C ILE A 14 -9.61 -6.79 2.52
N ASP A 15 -8.59 -7.37 1.90
CA ASP A 15 -8.73 -8.13 0.66
C ASP A 15 -9.69 -9.31 0.84
N THR A 16 -9.60 -9.99 1.97
CA THR A 16 -10.50 -11.08 2.32
C THR A 16 -11.94 -10.60 2.53
N GLU A 17 -12.13 -9.45 3.17
CA GLU A 17 -13.45 -8.88 3.40
C GLU A 17 -14.08 -8.32 2.12
N LEU A 18 -13.28 -7.73 1.24
CA LEU A 18 -13.75 -7.17 -0.03
C LEU A 18 -14.41 -8.24 -0.91
N ASP A 19 -13.97 -9.48 -0.82
CA ASP A 19 -14.56 -10.59 -1.55
C ASP A 19 -15.93 -11.03 -1.03
N ARG A 20 -16.33 -10.57 0.17
CA ARG A 20 -17.52 -11.07 0.87
C ARG A 20 -18.66 -10.08 0.99
N ARG A 21 -18.43 -8.79 0.73
CA ARG A 21 -19.43 -7.74 0.99
C ARG A 21 -19.69 -6.91 -0.24
N THR A 22 -20.88 -6.27 -0.25
CA THR A 22 -21.12 -5.23 -1.25
C THR A 22 -20.18 -4.06 -0.97
N VAL A 23 -19.67 -3.45 -2.03
CA VAL A 23 -18.72 -2.32 -1.95
C VAL A 23 -19.22 -1.23 -1.00
N LYS A 24 -20.51 -0.94 -1.01
CA LYS A 24 -21.12 0.12 -0.20
C LYS A 24 -21.09 -0.18 1.30
N GLU A 25 -21.31 -1.42 1.69
CA GLU A 25 -21.26 -1.83 3.09
C GLU A 25 -19.83 -1.89 3.60
N GLN A 26 -18.91 -2.30 2.75
CA GLN A 26 -17.49 -2.36 3.05
C GLN A 26 -16.93 -0.99 3.36
N GLU A 27 -17.26 0.00 2.54
CA GLU A 27 -16.79 1.36 2.72
C GLU A 27 -17.20 1.93 4.07
N LYS A 28 -18.46 1.74 4.46
CA LYS A 28 -18.99 2.28 5.71
C LYS A 28 -18.44 1.60 6.96
N LYS A 29 -18.19 0.30 6.89
CA LYS A 29 -17.74 -0.49 8.06
C LYS A 29 -16.26 -0.60 8.21
N ALA A 30 -15.53 -0.52 7.11
CA ALA A 30 -14.10 -0.75 7.10
C ALA A 30 -13.24 0.52 7.16
N ALA A 31 -13.84 1.71 6.96
CA ALA A 31 -13.08 2.95 7.05
C ALA A 31 -12.67 3.25 8.50
N PRO A 32 -11.43 3.71 8.76
CA PRO A 32 -10.37 3.88 7.77
C PRO A 32 -9.83 2.55 7.27
N TYR A 33 -9.54 2.47 5.97
CA TYR A 33 -8.93 1.27 5.41
C TYR A 33 -7.88 1.63 4.38
N ILE A 34 -7.07 0.64 4.06
CA ILE A 34 -5.96 0.76 3.12
C ILE A 34 -6.07 -0.35 2.09
N LEU A 35 -5.92 0.02 0.81
CA LEU A 35 -5.90 -0.93 -0.29
C LEU A 35 -4.54 -0.90 -0.96
N LEU A 36 -4.03 -2.06 -1.32
CA LEU A 36 -2.84 -2.16 -2.17
C LEU A 36 -3.23 -2.60 -3.56
N LYS A 37 -2.69 -1.90 -4.55
CA LYS A 37 -2.85 -2.31 -5.95
C LYS A 37 -1.49 -2.43 -6.60
N LEU A 38 -1.20 -3.62 -7.07
CA LEU A 38 -0.02 -3.84 -7.91
C LEU A 38 -0.33 -3.30 -9.30
N LEU A 39 0.42 -2.30 -9.73
CA LEU A 39 0.20 -1.65 -11.02
C LEU A 39 1.05 -2.28 -12.12
N THR A 40 2.32 -2.47 -11.84
CA THR A 40 3.27 -3.03 -12.81
C THR A 40 4.28 -3.90 -12.09
N LYS A 41 4.77 -4.88 -12.80
CA LYS A 41 5.90 -5.68 -12.36
C LYS A 41 6.81 -5.92 -13.55
N LYS A 42 8.10 -5.64 -13.37
CA LYS A 42 9.10 -5.84 -14.39
C LYS A 42 10.21 -6.72 -13.83
N VAL A 43 10.42 -7.84 -14.47
CA VAL A 43 11.46 -8.80 -14.10
C VAL A 43 12.33 -9.06 -15.31
N ASP A 44 13.63 -8.81 -15.17
CA ASP A 44 14.62 -9.18 -16.19
C ASP A 44 15.92 -9.63 -15.50
N ASP A 45 16.97 -9.77 -16.28
CA ASP A 45 18.25 -10.25 -15.74
C ASP A 45 18.90 -9.24 -14.78
N GLU A 46 18.53 -7.97 -14.88
CA GLU A 46 19.14 -6.90 -14.11
C GLU A 46 18.25 -6.37 -12.99
N GLU A 47 16.94 -6.42 -13.17
CA GLU A 47 16.03 -5.84 -12.19
C GLU A 47 14.77 -6.68 -11.98
N ASN A 48 14.26 -6.58 -10.76
CA ASN A 48 12.97 -7.11 -10.39
C ASN A 48 12.27 -6.01 -9.61
N VAL A 49 11.43 -5.24 -10.29
CA VAL A 49 10.82 -4.02 -9.77
C VAL A 49 9.32 -4.07 -9.93
N CYS A 50 8.60 -3.63 -8.92
CA CYS A 50 7.17 -3.46 -9.03
C CYS A 50 6.74 -2.07 -8.56
N ARG A 51 5.61 -1.62 -9.07
CA ARG A 51 4.96 -0.39 -8.64
C ARG A 51 3.68 -0.75 -7.93
N VAL A 52 3.54 -0.20 -6.74
CA VAL A 52 2.39 -0.45 -5.88
C VAL A 52 1.73 0.86 -5.52
N ARG A 53 0.44 0.91 -5.72
CA ARG A 53 -0.39 2.03 -5.32
C ARG A 53 -1.02 1.69 -3.97
N ILE A 54 -0.78 2.53 -2.98
CA ILE A 54 -1.37 2.39 -1.66
C ILE A 54 -2.48 3.42 -1.54
N ILE A 55 -3.71 2.96 -1.39
CA ILE A 55 -4.88 3.82 -1.32
C ILE A 55 -5.39 3.84 0.12
N CYS A 56 -5.52 5.04 0.66
CA CYS A 56 -6.02 5.26 2.01
C CYS A 56 -7.38 5.91 1.95
N VAL A 57 -8.35 5.35 2.64
CA VAL A 57 -9.71 5.88 2.66
C VAL A 57 -10.12 6.11 4.12
N THR A 58 -10.57 7.32 4.40
CA THR A 58 -11.12 7.68 5.70
C THR A 58 -12.56 8.13 5.56
N PHE A 59 -13.27 8.10 6.66
CA PHE A 59 -14.68 8.48 6.71
C PHE A 59 -14.92 9.38 7.92
N SER A 60 -15.58 10.51 7.70
CA SER A 60 -16.03 11.39 8.77
C SER A 60 -17.14 12.30 8.24
N GLU A 61 -18.06 12.65 9.10
CA GLU A 61 -19.10 13.64 8.77
C GLU A 61 -18.53 15.06 8.72
N ASP A 62 -17.44 15.31 9.43
CA ASP A 62 -16.71 16.58 9.38
C ASP A 62 -15.64 16.50 8.30
N LYS A 63 -15.77 17.33 7.27
CA LYS A 63 -14.85 17.33 6.12
C LYS A 63 -13.42 17.69 6.51
N ASN A 64 -13.24 18.63 7.41
CA ASN A 64 -11.90 19.04 7.85
C ASN A 64 -11.23 17.95 8.67
N GLU A 65 -11.98 17.32 9.55
CA GLU A 65 -11.51 16.20 10.34
C GLU A 65 -11.16 15.02 9.44
N ASN A 66 -12.01 14.75 8.46
CA ASN A 66 -11.78 13.66 7.52
C ASN A 66 -10.50 13.88 6.72
N TYR A 67 -10.30 15.08 6.21
CA TYR A 67 -9.08 15.45 5.50
C TYR A 67 -7.84 15.24 6.38
N MET A 68 -7.90 15.70 7.62
CA MET A 68 -6.78 15.58 8.56
C MET A 68 -6.51 14.12 8.92
N GLN A 69 -7.53 13.32 9.09
CA GLN A 69 -7.37 11.88 9.34
C GLN A 69 -6.69 11.18 8.17
N CYS A 70 -7.11 11.51 6.97
CA CYS A 70 -6.51 10.95 5.75
C CYS A 70 -5.04 11.37 5.61
N LEU A 71 -4.77 12.65 5.81
CA LEU A 71 -3.40 13.18 5.77
C LEU A 71 -2.51 12.49 6.80
N ASN A 72 -3.01 12.30 8.01
CA ASN A 72 -2.27 11.64 9.07
C ASN A 72 -1.98 10.17 8.73
N LEU A 73 -2.96 9.48 8.17
CA LEU A 73 -2.80 8.08 7.75
C LEU A 73 -1.74 7.94 6.66
N VAL A 74 -1.85 8.76 5.62
CA VAL A 74 -0.90 8.77 4.52
C VAL A 74 0.50 9.10 5.02
N THR A 75 0.62 10.09 5.89
CA THR A 75 1.91 10.51 6.46
C THR A 75 2.53 9.42 7.32
N LYS A 76 1.74 8.69 8.09
CA LYS A 76 2.24 7.57 8.87
C LYS A 76 2.81 6.46 7.99
N ILE A 77 2.12 6.14 6.90
CA ILE A 77 2.60 5.13 5.95
C ILE A 77 3.89 5.61 5.29
N GLU A 78 3.92 6.84 4.81
CA GLU A 78 5.09 7.43 4.21
C GLU A 78 6.29 7.38 5.16
N THR A 79 6.10 7.81 6.40
CA THR A 79 7.14 7.79 7.42
C THR A 79 7.63 6.38 7.69
N SER A 80 6.71 5.41 7.80
CA SER A 80 7.09 4.02 8.02
C SER A 80 7.91 3.46 6.88
N LEU A 81 7.56 3.80 5.63
CA LEU A 81 8.29 3.36 4.45
C LEU A 81 9.68 4.00 4.37
N LEU A 82 9.81 5.25 4.81
CA LEU A 82 11.10 5.94 4.82
C LEU A 82 12.01 5.47 5.94
N GLU A 83 11.46 5.07 7.08
CA GLU A 83 12.22 4.54 8.21
C GLU A 83 12.64 3.09 7.99
N ASP A 84 11.71 2.27 7.52
CA ASP A 84 11.93 0.86 7.23
C ASP A 84 11.86 0.62 5.73
N VAL A 85 12.90 1.07 5.02
CA VAL A 85 12.97 0.99 3.57
C VAL A 85 12.94 -0.46 3.09
N VAL A 86 13.48 -1.37 3.89
CA VAL A 86 13.57 -2.79 3.55
C VAL A 86 12.60 -3.61 4.39
N ILE A 87 11.71 -4.32 3.73
CA ILE A 87 10.76 -5.23 4.39
C ILE A 87 11.26 -6.66 4.24
N ASN A 88 11.28 -7.40 5.35
CA ASN A 88 11.70 -8.81 5.38
C ASN A 88 13.08 -9.04 4.76
N GLU A 89 13.97 -8.06 4.89
CA GLU A 89 15.35 -8.11 4.37
C GLU A 89 15.46 -8.21 2.83
N HIS A 90 14.33 -8.30 2.13
CA HIS A 90 14.31 -8.59 0.69
C HIS A 90 13.59 -7.54 -0.16
N TYR A 91 12.64 -6.82 0.41
CA TYR A 91 11.82 -5.88 -0.35
C TYR A 91 12.20 -4.46 -0.01
N SER A 92 12.72 -3.73 -0.97
CA SER A 92 13.20 -2.37 -0.77
C SER A 92 12.29 -1.36 -1.46
N CYS A 93 11.77 -0.42 -0.67
CA CYS A 93 10.99 0.70 -1.21
C CYS A 93 11.94 1.76 -1.72
N GLN A 94 11.80 2.12 -2.98
CA GLN A 94 12.65 3.08 -3.63
C GLN A 94 12.06 4.49 -3.54
N LYS A 95 12.92 5.49 -3.63
CA LYS A 95 12.48 6.88 -3.81
C LYS A 95 12.41 7.19 -5.30
N PRO A 96 11.49 8.04 -5.74
CA PRO A 96 10.58 8.84 -4.94
C PRO A 96 9.34 8.08 -4.48
N ILE A 97 8.78 8.51 -3.36
CA ILE A 97 7.43 8.15 -2.94
C ILE A 97 6.57 9.38 -3.20
N GLU A 98 5.57 9.24 -4.06
CA GLU A 98 4.65 10.31 -4.36
C GLU A 98 3.37 10.14 -3.56
N THR A 99 2.91 11.23 -2.95
CA THR A 99 1.71 11.25 -2.12
C THR A 99 0.70 12.22 -2.71
N ILE A 100 -0.53 11.78 -2.85
CA ILE A 100 -1.64 12.57 -3.37
C ILE A 100 -2.81 12.47 -2.41
N ILE A 101 -3.40 13.61 -2.06
CA ILE A 101 -4.66 13.64 -1.33
C ILE A 101 -5.67 14.30 -2.24
N TYR A 102 -6.76 13.60 -2.53
CA TYR A 102 -7.75 14.08 -3.48
C TYR A 102 -8.67 15.14 -2.88
N ASP A 103 -8.86 16.22 -3.61
CA ASP A 103 -9.76 17.30 -3.20
C ASP A 103 -11.23 16.91 -3.33
N GLU A 104 -11.53 16.07 -4.31
CA GLU A 104 -12.89 15.63 -4.55
C GLU A 104 -13.21 14.42 -3.69
N ASN A 105 -14.21 14.58 -2.85
CA ASN A 105 -14.68 13.51 -1.99
C ASN A 105 -16.00 12.99 -2.49
N MET A 106 -16.14 11.68 -2.51
CA MET A 106 -17.43 11.06 -2.70
C MET A 106 -18.14 11.02 -1.34
N GLU A 107 -19.11 11.89 -1.17
CA GLU A 107 -19.89 12.02 0.07
C GLU A 107 -18.98 12.31 1.28
N LEU A 108 -18.93 11.38 2.23
CA LEU A 108 -18.21 11.54 3.50
C LEU A 108 -16.86 10.81 3.52
N TYR A 109 -16.38 10.41 2.34
CA TYR A 109 -15.11 9.70 2.21
C TYR A 109 -14.01 10.64 1.75
N GLN A 110 -12.83 10.45 2.32
CA GLN A 110 -11.61 11.11 1.89
C GLN A 110 -10.63 10.06 1.39
N VAL A 111 -10.04 10.31 0.23
CA VAL A 111 -9.09 9.37 -0.38
C VAL A 111 -7.73 10.04 -0.51
N GLY A 112 -6.70 9.31 -0.12
CA GLY A 112 -5.32 9.66 -0.37
C GLY A 112 -4.58 8.46 -0.96
N GLU A 113 -3.48 8.72 -1.63
CA GLU A 113 -2.68 7.68 -2.26
C GLU A 113 -1.19 7.89 -2.06
N LEU A 114 -0.47 6.77 -2.00
CA LEU A 114 0.98 6.78 -2.16
C LEU A 114 1.31 5.93 -3.38
N MET A 115 2.13 6.49 -4.27
CA MET A 115 2.71 5.75 -5.38
C MET A 115 4.09 5.31 -4.97
N THR A 116 4.31 4.00 -4.94
CA THR A 116 5.57 3.41 -4.45
C THR A 116 6.20 2.50 -5.49
N ILE A 117 7.50 2.43 -5.44
CA ILE A 117 8.31 1.58 -6.31
C ILE A 117 9.11 0.64 -5.40
N TRP A 118 9.05 -0.65 -5.69
CA TRP A 118 9.71 -1.68 -4.89
C TRP A 118 10.70 -2.47 -5.71
N GLU A 119 11.88 -2.62 -5.16
CA GLU A 119 12.86 -3.54 -5.68
C GLU A 119 12.71 -4.86 -4.93
N LEU A 120 12.53 -5.93 -5.68
CA LEU A 120 12.35 -7.27 -5.17
C LEU A 120 13.65 -8.06 -5.29
N PRO A 121 13.80 -9.15 -4.53
CA PRO A 121 14.97 -9.98 -4.66
C PRO A 121 15.10 -10.55 -6.07
N GLN A 122 16.29 -10.50 -6.61
CA GLN A 122 16.56 -11.17 -7.87
C GLN A 122 16.73 -12.67 -7.61
N ILE A 123 15.96 -13.44 -8.34
CA ILE A 123 16.09 -14.88 -8.30
C ILE A 123 17.04 -15.28 -9.41
N HIS A 124 18.29 -15.49 -9.04
CA HIS A 124 19.26 -16.05 -9.95
C HIS A 124 19.02 -17.55 -10.04
N ARG A 125 18.60 -18.00 -11.21
CA ARG A 125 18.55 -19.43 -11.45
C ARG A 125 19.95 -19.96 -11.58
N ASP A 126 20.43 -20.63 -10.55
CA ASP A 126 21.62 -21.43 -10.68
C ASP A 126 21.21 -22.75 -11.30
N VAL A 127 21.48 -22.87 -12.60
CA VAL A 127 21.15 -24.06 -13.37
C VAL A 127 21.83 -25.30 -12.78
N ARG A 128 22.93 -25.12 -12.10
CA ARG A 128 23.67 -26.24 -11.47
C ARG A 128 22.86 -26.93 -10.38
N GLN A 129 22.04 -26.18 -9.66
CA GLN A 129 21.17 -26.74 -8.61
C GLN A 129 20.12 -27.68 -9.17
N TYR A 130 19.74 -27.49 -10.41
CA TYR A 130 18.72 -28.30 -11.06
C TYR A 130 19.33 -29.50 -11.84
N LEU A 131 20.60 -29.46 -12.11
CA LEU A 131 21.31 -30.52 -12.83
C LEU A 131 21.94 -31.56 -11.90
N GLU A 132 22.07 -31.22 -10.64
CA GLU A 132 22.51 -32.13 -9.61
C GLU A 132 21.32 -32.83 -8.97
#